data_f86008b4fcd89e8edbdfe34834827d49
#
_entry.id   f86008b4fcd89e8edbdfe34834827d49
#
_cell.length_a   1.000
_cell.length_b   1.000
_cell.length_c   1.000
_cell.angle_alpha   90.00
_cell.angle_beta   90.00
_cell.angle_gamma   90.00
#
_symmetry.space_group_name_H-M   'P 1'
#
loop_
_entity.id
_entity.type
_entity.pdbx_description
1 polymer ?
#
loop_
_entity_poly.entity_id
_entity_poly.type
_entity_poly.pdbx_seq_one_letter_code
_entity_poly.pdbx_strand_id
1 'polypeptide(L)'
;MVEPPKNPQRTPFERDRARVLHSSALRRLGAKTQVLGPGSDDFVRTRLTHSLEVAQVGRSLGQALGCDPDVVDTACLAHDLGHPPYGHNGEKALDVIAAPIGGFEGNAQTLRLLTRLEPKTLTPCGRSVGLNLTRASLDAVAKYPWTRGGGPGGPQGRSARKYGCYDDDLPIFEWMRDGAPAARRCLEAQIMDLSDDVGYSVHDVEDAIALGRMDPALLRRPGEAGAVVEATLNWYGREADAAALEAAWQRLTALPCWIGSYTGSPADAAALKNLTSQLIGRFVSAVADATRRAFGRGPLTRYDADLVIPEDTAAEILVLKGAAVRYVMAPREHEPVYLRQRTELFDLADALVGSGDRHLEPIFADAWRRAEDDAGRLRAVVDQIASLTDTSARTWHARLCGLLSQV
;
A
#
# COMPACT_ATOMS: atom_id res chain seq x y z
N MET A 1 -3.62 -24.00 -8.18
CA MET A 1 -3.24 -25.31 -8.73
C MET A 1 -2.44 -26.09 -7.69
N VAL A 2 -2.53 -27.42 -7.70
CA VAL A 2 -1.73 -28.27 -6.81
C VAL A 2 -0.34 -28.43 -7.41
N GLU A 3 0.69 -28.04 -6.65
CA GLU A 3 2.08 -28.26 -7.02
C GLU A 3 2.68 -29.33 -6.09
N PRO A 4 3.57 -30.21 -6.59
CA PRO A 4 4.28 -31.13 -5.72
C PRO A 4 5.13 -30.34 -4.71
N PRO A 5 5.12 -30.73 -3.42
CA PRO A 5 5.90 -30.03 -2.40
C PRO A 5 7.40 -30.23 -2.63
N LYS A 6 8.12 -29.15 -2.87
CA LYS A 6 9.61 -29.14 -2.99
C LYS A 6 10.30 -29.32 -1.64
N ASN A 7 9.66 -28.85 -0.58
CA ASN A 7 10.08 -29.03 0.81
C ASN A 7 8.84 -29.37 1.65
N PRO A 8 8.68 -30.62 2.09
CA PRO A 8 7.51 -31.08 2.83
C PRO A 8 7.41 -30.47 4.24
N GLN A 9 8.48 -29.89 4.77
CA GLN A 9 8.48 -29.25 6.10
C GLN A 9 7.86 -27.86 6.09
N ARG A 10 7.75 -27.21 4.91
CA ARG A 10 7.13 -25.88 4.80
C ARG A 10 5.61 -25.96 4.75
N THR A 11 4.97 -25.15 5.57
CA THR A 11 3.53 -24.92 5.52
C THR A 11 3.10 -24.29 4.18
N PRO A 12 1.84 -24.37 3.78
CA PRO A 12 1.34 -23.61 2.62
C PRO A 12 1.55 -22.11 2.76
N PHE A 13 1.44 -21.55 3.95
CA PHE A 13 1.57 -20.11 4.22
C PHE A 13 3.02 -19.63 4.18
N GLU A 14 3.97 -20.40 4.71
CA GLU A 14 5.40 -20.12 4.51
C GLU A 14 5.80 -20.11 3.03
N ARG A 15 5.15 -20.97 2.21
CA ARG A 15 5.37 -20.96 0.76
C ARG A 15 4.80 -19.73 0.10
N ASP A 16 3.61 -19.27 0.52
CA ASP A 16 2.99 -18.07 0.00
C ASP A 16 3.81 -16.82 0.31
N ARG A 17 4.25 -16.70 1.55
CA ARG A 17 5.19 -15.65 1.96
C ARG A 17 6.45 -15.63 1.11
N ALA A 18 7.08 -16.78 0.92
CA ALA A 18 8.28 -16.88 0.10
C ALA A 18 8.02 -16.50 -1.37
N ARG A 19 6.85 -16.84 -1.93
CA ARG A 19 6.48 -16.47 -3.30
C ARG A 19 6.35 -14.96 -3.47
N VAL A 20 5.71 -14.29 -2.53
CA VAL A 20 5.61 -12.82 -2.53
C VAL A 20 6.98 -12.21 -2.37
N LEU A 21 7.78 -12.67 -1.40
CA LEU A 21 9.12 -12.15 -1.12
C LEU A 21 10.06 -12.26 -2.33
N HIS A 22 9.94 -13.33 -3.13
CA HIS A 22 10.75 -13.55 -4.31
C HIS A 22 10.14 -13.04 -5.63
N SER A 23 8.97 -12.38 -5.59
CA SER A 23 8.31 -11.84 -6.78
C SER A 23 9.09 -10.66 -7.37
N SER A 24 8.93 -10.47 -8.68
CA SER A 24 9.47 -9.29 -9.35
C SER A 24 8.73 -8.04 -8.93
N ALA A 25 7.42 -8.16 -8.65
CA ALA A 25 6.60 -7.06 -8.18
C ALA A 25 7.15 -6.46 -6.87
N LEU A 26 7.51 -7.31 -5.88
CA LEU A 26 8.07 -6.81 -4.63
C LEU A 26 9.43 -6.11 -4.85
N ARG A 27 10.31 -6.68 -5.70
CA ARG A 27 11.60 -6.04 -6.03
C ARG A 27 11.41 -4.65 -6.66
N ARG A 28 10.39 -4.49 -7.52
CA ARG A 28 10.09 -3.19 -8.17
C ARG A 28 9.71 -2.10 -7.16
N LEU A 29 9.17 -2.45 -5.99
CA LEU A 29 8.86 -1.48 -4.94
C LEU A 29 10.10 -0.72 -4.44
N GLY A 30 11.30 -1.30 -4.55
CA GLY A 30 12.56 -0.61 -4.22
C GLY A 30 12.89 0.60 -5.12
N ALA A 31 12.20 0.73 -6.25
CA ALA A 31 12.39 1.83 -7.21
C ALA A 31 11.07 2.59 -7.50
N LYS A 32 10.08 2.48 -6.60
CA LYS A 32 8.82 3.23 -6.63
C LYS A 32 8.73 4.20 -5.46
N THR A 33 8.25 5.41 -5.72
CA THR A 33 8.06 6.47 -4.71
C THR A 33 7.11 6.01 -3.61
N GLN A 34 7.51 6.18 -2.35
CA GLN A 34 6.62 6.12 -1.18
C GLN A 34 6.04 7.52 -0.93
N VAL A 35 6.80 8.43 -0.38
CA VAL A 35 6.45 9.84 -0.13
C VAL A 35 7.37 10.75 -0.92
N LEU A 36 8.67 10.53 -0.85
CA LEU A 36 9.70 11.22 -1.65
C LEU A 36 10.22 10.26 -2.72
N GLY A 37 10.61 10.81 -3.88
CA GLY A 37 11.08 10.02 -5.01
C GLY A 37 12.34 9.22 -4.67
N PRO A 38 12.49 7.97 -5.17
CA PRO A 38 13.70 7.20 -5.01
C PRO A 38 14.91 7.99 -5.53
N GLY A 39 16.00 8.03 -4.75
CA GLY A 39 17.22 8.75 -5.09
C GLY A 39 17.22 10.24 -4.74
N SER A 40 16.23 10.75 -4.01
CA SER A 40 16.28 12.10 -3.45
C SER A 40 17.22 12.21 -2.24
N ASP A 41 17.39 11.13 -1.50
CA ASP A 41 18.29 10.98 -0.37
C ASP A 41 18.47 9.49 -0.04
N ASP A 42 19.63 9.08 0.48
CA ASP A 42 19.95 7.69 0.83
C ASP A 42 19.13 7.17 2.02
N PHE A 43 18.57 8.05 2.85
CA PHE A 43 17.77 7.69 4.03
C PHE A 43 16.27 7.61 3.75
N VAL A 44 15.81 8.04 2.56
CA VAL A 44 14.39 8.02 2.22
C VAL A 44 13.89 6.59 2.03
N ARG A 45 12.80 6.24 2.73
CA ARG A 45 12.15 4.96 2.57
C ARG A 45 11.55 4.78 1.18
N THR A 46 11.85 3.65 0.55
CA THR A 46 11.15 3.18 -0.64
C THR A 46 9.90 2.39 -0.23
N ARG A 47 8.99 2.12 -1.17
CA ARG A 47 7.84 1.23 -0.90
C ARG A 47 8.27 -0.16 -0.43
N LEU A 48 9.43 -0.66 -0.87
CA LEU A 48 9.94 -1.94 -0.43
C LEU A 48 10.33 -1.93 1.06
N THR A 49 11.09 -0.93 1.50
CA THR A 49 11.45 -0.82 2.92
C THR A 49 10.23 -0.60 3.79
N HIS A 50 9.29 0.24 3.36
CA HIS A 50 8.01 0.41 4.03
C HIS A 50 7.23 -0.91 4.15
N SER A 51 7.07 -1.68 3.07
CA SER A 51 6.36 -2.96 3.10
C SER A 51 7.02 -3.99 4.04
N LEU A 52 8.36 -3.99 4.15
CA LEU A 52 9.08 -4.85 5.10
C LEU A 52 8.83 -4.43 6.56
N GLU A 53 8.79 -3.14 6.83
CA GLU A 53 8.51 -2.60 8.17
C GLU A 53 7.04 -2.84 8.57
N VAL A 54 6.09 -2.64 7.65
CA VAL A 54 4.67 -3.00 7.83
C VAL A 54 4.51 -4.49 8.11
N ALA A 55 5.24 -5.36 7.41
CA ALA A 55 5.22 -6.79 7.63
C ALA A 55 5.74 -7.16 9.03
N GLN A 56 6.75 -6.47 9.54
CA GLN A 56 7.24 -6.67 10.90
C GLN A 56 6.19 -6.30 11.95
N VAL A 57 5.51 -5.16 11.78
CA VAL A 57 4.44 -4.70 12.69
C VAL A 57 3.26 -5.67 12.64
N GLY A 58 2.78 -6.01 11.44
CA GLY A 58 1.64 -6.89 11.24
C GLY A 58 1.88 -8.30 11.78
N ARG A 59 3.07 -8.86 11.52
CA ARG A 59 3.47 -10.16 12.07
C ARG A 59 3.42 -10.18 13.59
N SER A 60 3.91 -9.14 14.24
CA SER A 60 3.90 -9.03 15.70
C SER A 60 2.47 -8.95 16.26
N LEU A 61 1.60 -8.14 15.67
CA LEU A 61 0.20 -8.02 16.07
C LEU A 61 -0.57 -9.32 15.79
N GLY A 62 -0.35 -9.94 14.62
CA GLY A 62 -0.98 -11.22 14.25
C GLY A 62 -0.63 -12.34 15.24
N GLN A 63 0.64 -12.45 15.62
CA GLN A 63 1.08 -13.40 16.66
C GLN A 63 0.42 -13.12 18.01
N ALA A 64 0.33 -11.87 18.44
CA ALA A 64 -0.34 -11.49 19.69
C ALA A 64 -1.83 -11.86 19.68
N LEU A 65 -2.48 -11.90 18.52
CA LEU A 65 -3.89 -12.27 18.35
C LEU A 65 -4.08 -13.76 17.98
N GLY A 66 -3.01 -14.53 17.78
CA GLY A 66 -3.07 -15.95 17.45
C GLY A 66 -3.43 -16.26 16.01
N CYS A 67 -3.30 -15.29 15.10
CA CYS A 67 -3.32 -15.50 13.65
C CYS A 67 -2.08 -16.27 13.20
N ASP A 68 -2.16 -16.96 12.06
CA ASP A 68 -0.97 -17.48 11.42
C ASP A 68 -0.09 -16.31 10.95
N PRO A 69 1.16 -16.20 11.48
CA PRO A 69 2.00 -15.03 11.23
C PRO A 69 2.47 -14.93 9.77
N ASP A 70 2.52 -16.05 9.04
CA ASP A 70 2.94 -16.04 7.64
C ASP A 70 1.82 -15.57 6.70
N VAL A 71 0.54 -15.76 7.08
CA VAL A 71 -0.60 -15.17 6.36
C VAL A 71 -0.59 -13.64 6.51
N VAL A 72 -0.42 -13.14 7.73
CA VAL A 72 -0.37 -11.69 7.99
C VAL A 72 0.84 -11.05 7.32
N ASP A 73 2.02 -11.66 7.46
CA ASP A 73 3.27 -11.20 6.83
C ASP A 73 3.14 -11.14 5.30
N THR A 74 2.54 -12.19 4.69
CA THR A 74 2.25 -12.21 3.25
C THR A 74 1.35 -11.05 2.83
N ALA A 75 0.29 -10.79 3.60
CA ALA A 75 -0.63 -9.68 3.31
C ALA A 75 0.09 -8.33 3.39
N CYS A 76 0.87 -8.11 4.45
CA CYS A 76 1.64 -6.89 4.64
C CYS A 76 2.72 -6.68 3.57
N LEU A 77 3.44 -7.74 3.16
CA LEU A 77 4.41 -7.65 2.06
C LEU A 77 3.74 -7.32 0.71
N ALA A 78 2.49 -7.75 0.53
CA ALA A 78 1.80 -7.63 -0.75
C ALA A 78 0.94 -6.37 -0.88
N HIS A 79 0.64 -5.64 0.21
CA HIS A 79 -0.38 -4.58 0.22
C HIS A 79 -0.14 -3.48 -0.84
N ASP A 80 1.12 -3.17 -1.12
CA ASP A 80 1.54 -2.07 -2.01
C ASP A 80 1.99 -2.52 -3.42
N LEU A 81 1.94 -3.83 -3.75
CA LEU A 81 2.46 -4.36 -5.02
C LEU A 81 1.85 -3.71 -6.26
N GLY A 82 0.58 -3.37 -6.20
CA GLY A 82 -0.18 -2.80 -7.32
C GLY A 82 0.00 -1.30 -7.53
N HIS A 83 0.77 -0.60 -6.71
CA HIS A 83 1.03 0.81 -6.94
C HIS A 83 1.83 1.02 -8.24
N PRO A 84 1.40 1.95 -9.09
CA PRO A 84 2.10 2.27 -10.33
C PRO A 84 3.33 3.16 -10.07
N PRO A 85 4.11 3.52 -11.11
CA PRO A 85 5.09 4.59 -11.02
C PRO A 85 4.47 5.87 -10.47
N TYR A 86 5.24 6.64 -9.69
CA TYR A 86 4.83 7.91 -9.09
C TYR A 86 3.72 7.79 -8.03
N GLY A 87 3.48 6.60 -7.49
CA GLY A 87 2.56 6.35 -6.38
C GLY A 87 1.13 6.84 -6.67
N HIS A 88 0.51 7.53 -5.72
CA HIS A 88 -0.86 8.04 -5.87
C HIS A 88 -1.05 9.05 -7.01
N ASN A 89 0.00 9.76 -7.43
CA ASN A 89 -0.09 10.65 -8.58
C ASN A 89 -0.22 9.85 -9.88
N GLY A 90 0.55 8.77 -10.02
CA GLY A 90 0.43 7.83 -11.14
C GLY A 90 -0.90 7.04 -11.11
N GLU A 91 -1.38 6.67 -9.93
CA GLU A 91 -2.69 6.02 -9.76
C GLU A 91 -3.83 6.88 -10.34
N LYS A 92 -3.81 8.21 -10.06
CA LYS A 92 -4.77 9.15 -10.63
C LYS A 92 -4.68 9.24 -12.15
N ALA A 93 -3.47 9.23 -12.72
CA ALA A 93 -3.29 9.25 -14.16
C ALA A 93 -3.80 7.96 -14.82
N LEU A 94 -3.46 6.80 -14.24
CA LEU A 94 -3.93 5.51 -14.77
C LEU A 94 -5.44 5.31 -14.60
N ASP A 95 -6.07 5.85 -13.55
CA ASP A 95 -7.54 5.80 -13.41
C ASP A 95 -8.24 6.58 -14.51
N VAL A 96 -7.68 7.72 -14.94
CA VAL A 96 -8.18 8.48 -16.12
C VAL A 96 -7.98 7.69 -17.42
N ILE A 97 -6.78 7.14 -17.66
CA ILE A 97 -6.46 6.33 -18.84
C ILE A 97 -7.37 5.10 -18.92
N ALA A 98 -7.57 4.43 -17.81
CA ALA A 98 -8.37 3.22 -17.71
C ALA A 98 -9.88 3.47 -17.54
N ALA A 99 -10.35 4.72 -17.53
CA ALA A 99 -11.77 5.05 -17.33
C ALA A 99 -12.72 4.25 -18.24
N PRO A 100 -12.41 4.05 -19.56
CA PRO A 100 -13.27 3.27 -20.48
C PRO A 100 -13.37 1.77 -20.11
N ILE A 101 -12.46 1.27 -19.30
CA ILE A 101 -12.34 -0.16 -18.94
C ILE A 101 -12.56 -0.41 -17.44
N GLY A 102 -13.32 0.47 -16.76
CA GLY A 102 -13.62 0.34 -15.33
C GLY A 102 -12.60 0.97 -14.38
N GLY A 103 -11.63 1.74 -14.89
CA GLY A 103 -10.68 2.51 -14.10
C GLY A 103 -9.45 1.72 -13.62
N PHE A 104 -8.67 2.37 -12.73
CA PHE A 104 -7.49 1.82 -12.10
C PHE A 104 -7.53 2.03 -10.58
N GLU A 105 -7.13 1.02 -9.82
CA GLU A 105 -6.96 1.08 -8.37
C GLU A 105 -5.84 0.14 -7.93
N GLY A 106 -4.92 0.63 -7.07
CA GLY A 106 -3.73 -0.11 -6.67
C GLY A 106 -4.03 -1.44 -5.99
N ASN A 107 -5.09 -1.54 -5.17
CA ASN A 107 -5.44 -2.81 -4.52
C ASN A 107 -6.02 -3.84 -5.50
N ALA A 108 -6.82 -3.39 -6.48
CA ALA A 108 -7.27 -4.27 -7.58
C ALA A 108 -6.09 -4.75 -8.42
N GLN A 109 -5.14 -3.87 -8.70
CA GLN A 109 -3.89 -4.23 -9.39
C GLN A 109 -3.04 -5.19 -8.57
N THR A 110 -3.01 -5.06 -7.23
CA THR A 110 -2.35 -6.03 -6.35
C THR A 110 -2.95 -7.43 -6.53
N LEU A 111 -4.27 -7.58 -6.47
CA LEU A 111 -4.92 -8.87 -6.71
C LEU A 111 -4.54 -9.43 -8.09
N ARG A 112 -4.59 -8.60 -9.14
CA ARG A 112 -4.24 -8.98 -10.50
C ARG A 112 -2.79 -9.43 -10.64
N LEU A 113 -1.83 -8.76 -9.98
CA LEU A 113 -0.44 -9.20 -9.91
C LEU A 113 -0.32 -10.59 -9.27
N LEU A 114 -0.94 -10.78 -8.10
CA LEU A 114 -0.86 -12.02 -7.34
C LEU A 114 -1.51 -13.21 -8.04
N THR A 115 -2.54 -12.99 -8.87
CA THR A 115 -3.38 -14.05 -9.47
C THR A 115 -3.15 -14.22 -10.98
N ARG A 116 -2.43 -13.29 -11.65
CA ARG A 116 -2.27 -13.32 -13.11
C ARG A 116 -0.89 -12.87 -13.59
N LEU A 117 -0.40 -11.68 -13.17
CA LEU A 117 0.74 -11.01 -13.81
C LEU A 117 2.12 -11.43 -13.29
N GLU A 118 2.24 -12.09 -12.15
CA GLU A 118 3.49 -12.67 -11.63
C GLU A 118 3.47 -14.21 -11.83
N PRO A 119 3.87 -14.72 -13.00
CA PRO A 119 3.64 -16.12 -13.35
C PRO A 119 4.59 -17.07 -12.61
N LYS A 120 4.07 -17.74 -11.59
CA LYS A 120 4.76 -18.83 -10.89
C LYS A 120 4.41 -20.20 -11.48
N THR A 121 3.17 -20.37 -11.89
CA THR A 121 2.62 -21.62 -12.41
C THR A 121 1.64 -21.32 -13.53
N LEU A 122 1.57 -22.21 -14.51
CA LEU A 122 0.64 -22.12 -15.62
C LEU A 122 -0.42 -23.22 -15.54
N THR A 123 -1.61 -22.94 -16.05
CA THR A 123 -2.62 -23.97 -16.33
C THR A 123 -2.16 -24.89 -17.46
N PRO A 124 -2.78 -26.07 -17.66
CA PRO A 124 -2.49 -26.90 -18.81
C PRO A 124 -2.69 -26.23 -20.18
N CYS A 125 -3.54 -25.20 -20.25
CA CYS A 125 -3.74 -24.39 -21.46
C CYS A 125 -2.79 -23.16 -21.52
N GLY A 126 -1.74 -23.11 -20.70
CA GLY A 126 -0.70 -22.09 -20.74
C GLY A 126 -1.10 -20.74 -20.12
N ARG A 127 -2.23 -20.62 -19.43
CA ARG A 127 -2.60 -19.39 -18.71
C ARG A 127 -1.91 -19.30 -17.36
N SER A 128 -1.38 -18.13 -17.02
CA SER A 128 -0.82 -17.85 -15.70
C SER A 128 -1.89 -17.93 -14.61
N VAL A 129 -1.54 -18.50 -13.47
CA VAL A 129 -2.30 -18.46 -12.22
C VAL A 129 -1.60 -17.58 -11.17
N GLY A 130 -0.80 -16.64 -11.62
CA GLY A 130 -0.03 -15.73 -10.76
C GLY A 130 0.94 -16.48 -9.87
N LEU A 131 1.10 -16.03 -8.65
CA LEU A 131 1.95 -16.64 -7.62
C LEU A 131 1.38 -17.95 -7.06
N ASN A 132 0.16 -18.32 -7.43
CA ASN A 132 -0.53 -19.53 -6.93
C ASN A 132 -0.63 -19.58 -5.40
N LEU A 133 -1.06 -18.47 -4.80
CA LEU A 133 -1.23 -18.35 -3.35
C LEU A 133 -2.48 -19.08 -2.86
N THR A 134 -2.52 -19.40 -1.59
CA THR A 134 -3.71 -19.93 -0.92
C THR A 134 -4.83 -18.90 -0.85
N ARG A 135 -6.08 -19.35 -0.71
CA ARG A 135 -7.23 -18.46 -0.49
C ARG A 135 -7.07 -17.57 0.73
N ALA A 136 -6.52 -18.13 1.81
CA ALA A 136 -6.31 -17.40 3.05
C ALA A 136 -5.36 -16.19 2.84
N SER A 137 -4.23 -16.41 2.16
CA SER A 137 -3.27 -15.34 1.85
C SER A 137 -3.87 -14.30 0.89
N LEU A 138 -4.57 -14.71 -0.17
CA LEU A 138 -5.21 -13.78 -1.10
C LEU A 138 -6.28 -12.92 -0.42
N ASP A 139 -7.12 -13.53 0.42
CA ASP A 139 -8.16 -12.81 1.13
C ASP A 139 -7.60 -11.87 2.22
N ALA A 140 -6.47 -12.23 2.83
CA ALA A 140 -5.76 -11.37 3.77
C ALA A 140 -5.16 -10.10 3.12
N VAL A 141 -4.88 -10.13 1.81
CA VAL A 141 -4.42 -8.95 1.04
C VAL A 141 -5.60 -8.03 0.69
N ALA A 142 -6.84 -8.52 0.73
CA ALA A 142 -8.01 -7.78 0.25
C ALA A 142 -8.43 -6.65 1.21
N LYS A 143 -7.76 -5.50 1.13
CA LYS A 143 -8.10 -4.26 1.86
C LYS A 143 -9.51 -3.77 1.53
N TYR A 144 -9.93 -3.92 0.28
CA TYR A 144 -11.27 -3.58 -0.23
C TYR A 144 -11.90 -4.79 -0.91
N PRO A 145 -12.57 -5.68 -0.14
CA PRO A 145 -13.10 -6.94 -0.67
C PRO A 145 -14.40 -6.74 -1.48
N TRP A 146 -14.34 -5.90 -2.52
CA TRP A 146 -15.43 -5.60 -3.45
C TRP A 146 -14.91 -5.07 -4.80
N THR A 147 -15.77 -5.12 -5.81
CA THR A 147 -15.57 -4.48 -7.12
C THR A 147 -15.90 -3.00 -7.07
N ARG A 148 -15.57 -2.25 -8.12
CA ARG A 148 -15.89 -0.82 -8.22
C ARG A 148 -17.39 -0.58 -8.02
N GLY A 149 -17.75 0.22 -7.03
CA GLY A 149 -19.14 0.51 -6.68
C GLY A 149 -19.89 -0.61 -5.94
N GLY A 150 -19.29 -1.79 -5.76
CA GLY A 150 -19.91 -2.95 -5.10
C GLY A 150 -19.76 -2.97 -3.56
N GLY A 151 -19.08 -2.01 -2.98
CA GLY A 151 -18.83 -1.95 -1.53
C GLY A 151 -19.69 -0.92 -0.80
N PRO A 152 -19.35 -0.61 0.46
CA PRO A 152 -20.09 0.35 1.29
C PRO A 152 -20.30 1.70 0.60
N GLY A 153 -21.52 2.22 0.68
CA GLY A 153 -21.92 3.48 0.06
C GLY A 153 -22.24 3.38 -1.44
N GLY A 154 -22.12 2.20 -2.04
CA GLY A 154 -22.48 1.94 -3.44
C GLY A 154 -21.66 2.75 -4.45
N PRO A 155 -22.18 2.94 -5.69
CA PRO A 155 -21.45 3.60 -6.77
C PRO A 155 -21.10 5.08 -6.53
N GLN A 156 -21.73 5.73 -5.56
CA GLN A 156 -21.47 7.14 -5.19
C GLN A 156 -20.63 7.27 -3.91
N GLY A 157 -20.38 6.15 -3.22
CA GLY A 157 -19.60 6.10 -1.99
C GLY A 157 -18.10 5.94 -2.21
N ARG A 158 -17.38 5.64 -1.12
CA ARG A 158 -15.94 5.38 -1.14
C ARG A 158 -15.57 4.24 -2.10
N SER A 159 -16.45 3.23 -2.24
CA SER A 159 -16.27 2.08 -3.13
C SER A 159 -16.19 2.42 -4.63
N ALA A 160 -16.64 3.61 -5.03
CA ALA A 160 -16.47 4.08 -6.40
C ALA A 160 -15.00 4.32 -6.79
N ARG A 161 -14.14 4.62 -5.79
CA ARG A 161 -12.71 4.93 -5.97
C ARG A 161 -11.77 3.92 -5.34
N LYS A 162 -12.25 3.18 -4.32
CA LYS A 162 -11.45 2.19 -3.58
C LYS A 162 -12.11 0.84 -3.66
N TYR A 163 -11.49 -0.09 -4.39
CA TYR A 163 -11.96 -1.44 -4.65
C TYR A 163 -10.76 -2.38 -4.83
N GLY A 164 -10.96 -3.67 -4.62
CA GLY A 164 -9.89 -4.66 -4.64
C GLY A 164 -9.99 -5.68 -5.77
N CYS A 165 -10.91 -5.47 -6.73
CA CYS A 165 -11.09 -6.38 -7.85
C CYS A 165 -11.56 -5.66 -9.10
N TYR A 166 -10.92 -5.94 -10.25
CA TYR A 166 -11.44 -5.58 -11.56
C TYR A 166 -12.46 -6.61 -12.04
N ASP A 167 -13.35 -6.22 -12.94
CA ASP A 167 -14.36 -7.13 -13.52
C ASP A 167 -13.72 -8.34 -14.21
N ASP A 168 -12.58 -8.16 -14.86
CA ASP A 168 -11.80 -9.23 -15.50
C ASP A 168 -11.30 -10.30 -14.52
N ASP A 169 -11.16 -9.97 -13.25
CA ASP A 169 -10.61 -10.83 -12.20
C ASP A 169 -11.71 -11.36 -11.25
N LEU A 170 -12.99 -11.09 -11.58
CA LEU A 170 -14.15 -11.51 -10.78
C LEU A 170 -14.17 -13.01 -10.47
N PRO A 171 -13.92 -13.94 -11.42
CA PRO A 171 -13.97 -15.36 -11.12
C PRO A 171 -12.98 -15.82 -10.05
N ILE A 172 -11.77 -15.27 -10.03
CA ILE A 172 -10.77 -15.59 -8.98
C ILE A 172 -11.12 -14.90 -7.66
N PHE A 173 -11.70 -13.71 -7.73
CA PHE A 173 -12.16 -12.97 -6.56
C PHE A 173 -13.33 -13.71 -5.87
N GLU A 174 -14.32 -14.18 -6.61
CA GLU A 174 -15.44 -14.97 -6.08
C GLU A 174 -14.94 -16.27 -5.45
N TRP A 175 -14.04 -17.00 -6.13
CA TRP A 175 -13.42 -18.20 -5.58
C TRP A 175 -12.66 -17.90 -4.27
N MET A 176 -11.91 -16.80 -4.23
CA MET A 176 -11.17 -16.40 -3.04
C MET A 176 -12.11 -16.07 -1.87
N ARG A 177 -13.25 -15.46 -2.18
CA ARG A 177 -14.24 -14.97 -1.21
C ARG A 177 -15.36 -15.98 -0.91
N ASP A 178 -15.35 -17.18 -1.52
CA ASP A 178 -16.37 -18.20 -1.30
C ASP A 178 -16.52 -18.55 0.19
N GLY A 179 -17.75 -18.41 0.73
CA GLY A 179 -18.06 -18.57 2.15
C GLY A 179 -17.68 -17.39 3.06
N ALA A 180 -17.06 -16.33 2.53
CA ALA A 180 -16.76 -15.13 3.29
C ALA A 180 -17.98 -14.19 3.39
N PRO A 181 -18.18 -13.46 4.52
CA PRO A 181 -19.22 -12.45 4.61
C PRO A 181 -19.02 -11.33 3.57
N ALA A 182 -20.11 -10.87 2.95
CA ALA A 182 -20.07 -9.84 1.93
C ALA A 182 -19.41 -8.54 2.48
N ALA A 183 -18.49 -7.98 1.71
CA ALA A 183 -17.77 -6.74 2.00
C ALA A 183 -17.04 -6.68 3.36
N ARG A 184 -17.02 -7.76 4.16
CA ARG A 184 -16.28 -7.82 5.42
C ARG A 184 -14.85 -8.27 5.17
N ARG A 185 -13.88 -7.58 5.74
CA ARG A 185 -12.48 -7.98 5.76
C ARG A 185 -12.24 -9.08 6.79
N CYS A 186 -11.38 -10.03 6.49
CA CYS A 186 -10.88 -10.95 7.52
C CYS A 186 -9.98 -10.20 8.52
N LEU A 187 -9.75 -10.80 9.69
CA LEU A 187 -8.94 -10.18 10.74
C LEU A 187 -7.51 -9.88 10.27
N GLU A 188 -6.91 -10.78 9.49
CA GLU A 188 -5.57 -10.62 8.94
C GLU A 188 -5.48 -9.41 7.97
N ALA A 189 -6.54 -9.15 7.19
CA ALA A 189 -6.61 -7.95 6.34
C ALA A 189 -6.79 -6.67 7.16
N GLN A 190 -7.49 -6.73 8.29
CA GLN A 190 -7.61 -5.60 9.22
C GLN A 190 -6.29 -5.32 9.93
N ILE A 191 -5.54 -6.36 10.30
CA ILE A 191 -4.19 -6.24 10.88
C ILE A 191 -3.24 -5.60 9.85
N MET A 192 -3.26 -6.05 8.61
CA MET A 192 -2.45 -5.48 7.53
C MET A 192 -2.75 -3.99 7.34
N ASP A 193 -4.03 -3.60 7.26
CA ASP A 193 -4.46 -2.21 7.09
C ASP A 193 -4.02 -1.30 8.25
N LEU A 194 -4.16 -1.78 9.51
CA LEU A 194 -3.66 -1.04 10.67
C LEU A 194 -2.13 -0.96 10.68
N SER A 195 -1.45 -2.02 10.31
CA SER A 195 0.03 -2.05 10.30
C SER A 195 0.61 -1.09 9.26
N ASP A 196 -0.06 -0.94 8.10
CA ASP A 196 0.21 0.09 7.11
C ASP A 196 0.03 1.49 7.71
N ASP A 197 -1.10 1.74 8.39
CA ASP A 197 -1.39 3.02 9.04
C ASP A 197 -0.37 3.35 10.15
N VAL A 198 0.04 2.39 10.96
CA VAL A 198 1.06 2.56 12.00
C VAL A 198 2.43 2.83 11.37
N GLY A 199 2.84 2.01 10.40
CA GLY A 199 4.10 2.18 9.68
C GLY A 199 4.17 3.56 9.03
N TYR A 200 3.16 3.92 8.25
CA TYR A 200 3.07 5.22 7.59
C TYR A 200 3.15 6.40 8.57
N SER A 201 2.37 6.35 9.68
CA SER A 201 2.32 7.46 10.63
C SER A 201 3.62 7.66 11.40
N VAL A 202 4.26 6.57 11.83
CA VAL A 202 5.47 6.62 12.69
C VAL A 202 6.72 6.85 11.85
N HIS A 203 6.85 6.13 10.72
CA HIS A 203 8.05 6.21 9.90
C HIS A 203 8.15 7.52 9.12
N ASP A 204 7.02 8.08 8.66
CA ASP A 204 7.04 9.39 7.98
C ASP A 204 7.42 10.52 8.94
N VAL A 205 7.02 10.43 10.21
CA VAL A 205 7.49 11.37 11.25
C VAL A 205 8.99 11.18 11.52
N GLU A 206 9.48 9.95 11.62
CA GLU A 206 10.91 9.65 11.76
C GLU A 206 11.71 10.24 10.60
N ASP A 207 11.29 9.98 9.36
CA ASP A 207 11.95 10.50 8.15
C ASP A 207 11.89 12.02 8.09
N ALA A 208 10.76 12.64 8.43
CA ALA A 208 10.62 14.08 8.47
C ALA A 208 11.59 14.75 9.45
N ILE A 209 11.80 14.14 10.62
CA ILE A 209 12.77 14.62 11.62
C ILE A 209 14.20 14.41 11.13
N ALA A 210 14.54 13.22 10.66
CA ALA A 210 15.88 12.86 10.18
C ALA A 210 16.34 13.76 9.02
N LEU A 211 15.42 14.11 8.12
CA LEU A 211 15.66 15.00 6.97
C LEU A 211 15.59 16.51 7.31
N GLY A 212 15.38 16.86 8.59
CA GLY A 212 15.27 18.26 9.03
C GLY A 212 14.03 19.01 8.52
N ARG A 213 13.02 18.28 8.00
CA ARG A 213 11.74 18.86 7.55
C ARG A 213 10.79 19.16 8.70
N MET A 214 10.91 18.38 9.77
CA MET A 214 10.14 18.53 11.01
C MET A 214 11.10 18.75 12.18
N ASP A 215 11.11 19.98 12.75
CA ASP A 215 11.91 20.29 13.93
C ASP A 215 11.15 19.86 15.21
N PRO A 216 11.66 18.86 15.96
CA PRO A 216 11.01 18.41 17.19
C PRO A 216 10.83 19.53 18.23
N ALA A 217 11.68 20.54 18.26
CA ALA A 217 11.56 21.68 19.18
C ALA A 217 10.31 22.53 18.91
N LEU A 218 9.84 22.57 17.66
CA LEU A 218 8.64 23.31 17.28
C LEU A 218 7.35 22.59 17.72
N LEU A 219 7.37 21.26 17.79
CA LEU A 219 6.18 20.43 18.01
C LEU A 219 5.50 20.64 19.38
N ARG A 220 6.25 21.16 20.35
CA ARG A 220 5.74 21.51 21.69
C ARG A 220 5.34 22.98 21.83
N ARG A 221 5.45 23.79 20.78
CA ARG A 221 5.08 25.21 20.85
C ARG A 221 3.58 25.41 20.86
N PRO A 222 3.08 26.42 21.59
CA PRO A 222 1.69 26.81 21.53
C PRO A 222 1.25 27.09 20.09
N GLY A 223 0.10 26.56 19.67
CA GLY A 223 -0.45 26.73 18.33
C GLY A 223 -0.01 25.67 17.32
N GLU A 224 1.09 24.93 17.53
CA GLU A 224 1.52 23.91 16.59
C GLU A 224 0.57 22.70 16.56
N ALA A 225 0.02 22.30 17.71
CA ALA A 225 -1.02 21.29 17.79
C ALA A 225 -2.21 21.64 16.89
N GLY A 226 -2.72 22.88 17.00
CA GLY A 226 -3.83 23.35 16.15
C GLY A 226 -3.51 23.31 14.66
N ALA A 227 -2.31 23.67 14.26
CA ALA A 227 -1.89 23.64 12.86
C ALA A 227 -1.78 22.21 12.30
N VAL A 228 -1.29 21.25 13.10
CA VAL A 228 -1.29 19.82 12.73
C VAL A 228 -2.71 19.28 12.65
N VAL A 229 -3.57 19.61 13.61
CA VAL A 229 -5.00 19.21 13.61
C VAL A 229 -5.71 19.76 12.37
N GLU A 230 -5.50 21.04 12.03
CA GLU A 230 -6.07 21.64 10.82
C GLU A 230 -5.61 20.91 9.54
N ALA A 231 -4.32 20.61 9.42
CA ALA A 231 -3.77 19.84 8.30
C ALA A 231 -4.40 18.44 8.23
N THR A 232 -4.57 17.78 9.38
CA THR A 232 -5.22 16.47 9.49
C THR A 232 -6.65 16.51 8.97
N LEU A 233 -7.47 17.45 9.45
CA LEU A 233 -8.87 17.59 9.07
C LEU A 233 -9.05 17.97 7.60
N ASN A 234 -8.18 18.81 7.06
CA ASN A 234 -8.23 19.21 5.66
C ASN A 234 -7.87 18.07 4.70
N TRP A 235 -7.00 17.14 5.12
CA TRP A 235 -6.53 16.05 4.28
C TRP A 235 -7.36 14.77 4.40
N TYR A 236 -7.69 14.36 5.62
CA TYR A 236 -8.39 13.09 5.90
C TYR A 236 -9.89 13.23 6.08
N GLY A 237 -10.42 14.45 6.12
CA GLY A 237 -11.84 14.75 6.28
C GLY A 237 -12.17 15.36 7.64
N ARG A 238 -13.20 16.19 7.65
CA ARG A 238 -13.66 16.95 8.84
C ARG A 238 -14.56 16.14 9.77
N GLU A 239 -14.67 14.84 9.55
CA GLU A 239 -15.49 13.95 10.42
C GLU A 239 -14.78 13.62 11.73
N ALA A 240 -13.44 13.78 11.80
CA ALA A 240 -12.70 13.56 13.02
C ALA A 240 -12.89 14.71 14.02
N ASP A 241 -12.98 14.36 15.31
CA ASP A 241 -13.10 15.34 16.38
C ASP A 241 -11.77 16.09 16.59
N ALA A 242 -11.78 17.40 16.35
CA ALA A 242 -10.61 18.25 16.52
C ALA A 242 -10.07 18.24 17.95
N ALA A 243 -10.94 18.20 18.97
CA ALA A 243 -10.52 18.16 20.37
C ALA A 243 -9.85 16.84 20.73
N ALA A 244 -10.34 15.71 20.19
CA ALA A 244 -9.72 14.39 20.35
C ALA A 244 -8.34 14.34 19.69
N LEU A 245 -8.17 14.94 18.50
CA LEU A 245 -6.87 15.04 17.82
C LEU A 245 -5.89 15.92 18.59
N GLU A 246 -6.33 17.05 19.13
CA GLU A 246 -5.48 17.91 19.95
C GLU A 246 -5.04 17.22 21.25
N ALA A 247 -5.97 16.54 21.92
CA ALA A 247 -5.63 15.72 23.09
C ALA A 247 -4.67 14.58 22.75
N ALA A 248 -4.83 13.94 21.60
CA ALA A 248 -3.90 12.92 21.09
C ALA A 248 -2.49 13.48 20.87
N TRP A 249 -2.38 14.66 20.25
CA TRP A 249 -1.10 15.35 20.07
C TRP A 249 -0.42 15.67 21.40
N GLN A 250 -1.17 16.16 22.36
CA GLN A 250 -0.66 16.44 23.71
C GLN A 250 -0.17 15.18 24.41
N ARG A 251 -0.92 14.07 24.32
CA ARG A 251 -0.48 12.76 24.87
C ARG A 251 0.84 12.28 24.26
N LEU A 252 0.95 12.35 22.93
CA LEU A 252 2.14 11.92 22.21
C LEU A 252 3.38 12.75 22.58
N THR A 253 3.25 14.08 22.57
CA THR A 253 4.36 14.99 22.87
C THR A 253 4.75 15.01 24.35
N ALA A 254 3.89 14.52 25.23
CA ALA A 254 4.19 14.33 26.65
C ALA A 254 4.88 13.00 26.97
N LEU A 255 5.00 12.08 26.00
CA LEU A 255 5.70 10.80 26.23
C LEU A 255 7.16 11.04 26.64
N PRO A 256 7.69 10.28 27.60
CA PRO A 256 9.10 10.39 28.01
C PRO A 256 10.10 10.14 26.88
N CYS A 257 9.72 9.32 25.89
CA CYS A 257 10.54 9.04 24.71
C CYS A 257 10.44 10.11 23.63
N TRP A 258 9.56 11.12 23.75
CA TRP A 258 9.42 12.17 22.75
C TRP A 258 10.65 13.08 22.73
N ILE A 259 11.30 13.17 21.57
CA ILE A 259 12.54 13.94 21.43
C ILE A 259 12.25 15.45 21.40
N GLY A 260 13.15 16.24 21.98
CA GLY A 260 13.03 17.71 22.05
C GLY A 260 13.86 18.46 20.99
N SER A 261 14.84 17.79 20.40
CA SER A 261 15.72 18.34 19.36
C SER A 261 16.34 17.21 18.55
N TYR A 262 16.84 17.53 17.38
CA TYR A 262 17.58 16.59 16.53
C TYR A 262 18.70 17.32 15.79
N THR A 263 19.95 16.93 16.00
CA THR A 263 21.15 17.50 15.38
C THR A 263 21.89 16.51 14.48
N GLY A 264 21.41 15.27 14.40
CA GLY A 264 22.06 14.18 13.66
C GLY A 264 23.19 13.51 14.41
N SER A 265 23.38 13.81 15.71
CA SER A 265 24.37 13.10 16.55
C SER A 265 24.00 11.63 16.73
N PRO A 266 24.96 10.73 17.06
CA PRO A 266 24.65 9.34 17.39
C PRO A 266 23.63 9.20 18.53
N ALA A 267 23.62 10.10 19.49
CA ALA A 267 22.66 10.12 20.59
C ALA A 267 21.25 10.47 20.09
N ASP A 268 21.13 11.46 19.21
CA ASP A 268 19.85 11.84 18.60
C ASP A 268 19.31 10.73 17.71
N ALA A 269 20.16 10.09 16.91
CA ALA A 269 19.77 8.95 16.09
C ALA A 269 19.24 7.78 16.95
N ALA A 270 19.90 7.48 18.06
CA ALA A 270 19.44 6.46 18.99
C ALA A 270 18.11 6.85 19.66
N ALA A 271 17.93 8.12 20.05
CA ALA A 271 16.70 8.63 20.64
C ALA A 271 15.53 8.56 19.64
N LEU A 272 15.77 8.90 18.38
CA LEU A 272 14.76 8.84 17.30
C LEU A 272 14.34 7.38 17.04
N LYS A 273 15.28 6.43 16.97
CA LYS A 273 14.97 5.00 16.85
C LYS A 273 14.17 4.46 18.05
N ASN A 274 14.50 4.94 19.25
CA ASN A 274 13.74 4.57 20.45
C ASN A 274 12.30 5.14 20.39
N LEU A 275 12.12 6.38 19.95
CA LEU A 275 10.78 6.97 19.75
C LEU A 275 9.94 6.11 18.80
N THR A 276 10.48 5.76 17.62
CA THR A 276 9.84 4.88 16.62
C THR A 276 9.40 3.57 17.24
N SER A 277 10.31 2.88 17.93
CA SER A 277 10.04 1.59 18.59
C SER A 277 8.95 1.70 19.67
N GLN A 278 8.99 2.76 20.49
CA GLN A 278 8.02 2.97 21.57
C GLN A 278 6.62 3.30 21.02
N LEU A 279 6.51 4.07 19.96
CA LEU A 279 5.22 4.39 19.32
C LEU A 279 4.59 3.13 18.69
N ILE A 280 5.36 2.35 17.92
CA ILE A 280 4.89 1.09 17.34
C ILE A 280 4.42 0.13 18.45
N GLY A 281 5.26 -0.07 19.49
CA GLY A 281 4.91 -0.93 20.62
C GLY A 281 3.64 -0.48 21.34
N ARG A 282 3.47 0.84 21.56
CA ARG A 282 2.29 1.44 22.17
C ARG A 282 1.01 1.11 21.38
N PHE A 283 1.02 1.33 20.07
CA PHE A 283 -0.14 1.12 19.22
C PHE A 283 -0.50 -0.36 19.09
N VAL A 284 0.49 -1.21 18.82
CA VAL A 284 0.30 -2.66 18.71
C VAL A 284 -0.27 -3.25 20.01
N SER A 285 0.30 -2.88 21.17
CA SER A 285 -0.16 -3.39 22.48
C SER A 285 -1.57 -2.93 22.81
N ALA A 286 -1.89 -1.64 22.59
CA ALA A 286 -3.22 -1.10 22.86
C ALA A 286 -4.32 -1.82 22.05
N VAL A 287 -4.05 -2.09 20.76
CA VAL A 287 -4.99 -2.80 19.88
C VAL A 287 -5.09 -4.28 20.21
N ALA A 288 -3.95 -4.95 20.48
CA ALA A 288 -3.95 -6.35 20.89
C ALA A 288 -4.76 -6.55 22.19
N ASP A 289 -4.54 -5.70 23.18
CA ASP A 289 -5.25 -5.76 24.46
C ASP A 289 -6.74 -5.49 24.32
N ALA A 290 -7.13 -4.49 23.51
CA ALA A 290 -8.53 -4.18 23.26
C ALA A 290 -9.25 -5.32 22.52
N THR A 291 -8.62 -5.88 21.49
CA THR A 291 -9.16 -7.02 20.75
C THR A 291 -9.28 -8.26 21.62
N ARG A 292 -8.27 -8.53 22.45
CA ARG A 292 -8.30 -9.64 23.41
C ARG A 292 -9.38 -9.47 24.47
N ARG A 293 -9.63 -8.26 24.96
CA ARG A 293 -10.75 -8.01 25.89
C ARG A 293 -12.10 -8.30 25.27
N ALA A 294 -12.27 -7.99 23.98
CA ALA A 294 -13.53 -8.18 23.27
C ALA A 294 -13.79 -9.64 22.87
N PHE A 295 -12.76 -10.36 22.41
CA PHE A 295 -12.90 -11.68 21.78
C PHE A 295 -12.22 -12.84 22.55
N GLY A 296 -11.53 -12.57 23.67
CA GLY A 296 -10.90 -13.58 24.50
C GLY A 296 -9.48 -13.96 24.07
N ARG A 297 -8.92 -15.00 24.74
CA ARG A 297 -7.49 -15.35 24.64
C ARG A 297 -7.18 -16.47 23.64
N GLY A 298 -8.19 -17.11 23.05
CA GLY A 298 -8.01 -18.14 22.02
C GLY A 298 -7.38 -17.59 20.75
N PRO A 299 -6.90 -18.45 19.82
CA PRO A 299 -6.52 -17.99 18.49
C PRO A 299 -7.68 -17.29 17.80
N LEU A 300 -7.44 -16.11 17.27
CA LEU A 300 -8.41 -15.34 16.47
C LEU A 300 -7.97 -15.39 15.02
N THR A 301 -8.84 -15.86 14.13
CA THR A 301 -8.48 -16.01 12.71
C THR A 301 -9.64 -15.65 11.81
N ARG A 302 -9.36 -15.20 10.63
CA ARG A 302 -10.33 -14.96 9.57
C ARG A 302 -11.49 -14.04 9.99
N TYR A 303 -12.69 -14.59 10.15
CA TYR A 303 -13.93 -13.88 10.46
C TYR A 303 -14.44 -14.14 11.88
N ASP A 304 -13.63 -14.79 12.72
CA ASP A 304 -13.97 -15.06 14.12
C ASP A 304 -13.98 -13.80 14.99
N ALA A 305 -13.22 -12.78 14.58
CA ALA A 305 -13.11 -11.51 15.28
C ALA A 305 -12.98 -10.33 14.32
N ASP A 306 -13.20 -9.13 14.83
CA ASP A 306 -12.81 -7.88 14.24
C ASP A 306 -11.75 -7.19 15.10
N LEU A 307 -10.84 -6.46 14.46
CA LEU A 307 -9.80 -5.71 15.17
C LEU A 307 -10.45 -4.54 15.93
N VAL A 308 -10.17 -4.44 17.22
CA VAL A 308 -10.66 -3.35 18.07
C VAL A 308 -9.57 -2.32 18.25
N ILE A 309 -9.74 -1.16 17.62
CA ILE A 309 -8.81 -0.03 17.73
C ILE A 309 -9.40 0.95 18.74
N PRO A 310 -8.75 1.20 19.90
CA PRO A 310 -9.21 2.22 20.84
C PRO A 310 -9.26 3.61 20.19
N GLU A 311 -10.27 4.41 20.52
CA GLU A 311 -10.45 5.76 19.96
C GLU A 311 -9.22 6.65 20.17
N ASP A 312 -8.62 6.61 21.36
CA ASP A 312 -7.38 7.33 21.66
C ASP A 312 -6.22 6.91 20.74
N THR A 313 -6.07 5.60 20.49
CA THR A 313 -5.04 5.08 19.60
C THR A 313 -5.30 5.49 18.15
N ALA A 314 -6.54 5.43 17.70
CA ALA A 314 -6.93 5.88 16.36
C ALA A 314 -6.63 7.37 16.16
N ALA A 315 -6.94 8.21 17.15
CA ALA A 315 -6.65 9.64 17.13
C ALA A 315 -5.13 9.92 17.14
N GLU A 316 -4.34 9.17 17.91
CA GLU A 316 -2.88 9.29 17.94
C GLU A 316 -2.25 8.93 16.59
N ILE A 317 -2.68 7.83 15.95
CA ILE A 317 -2.22 7.45 14.61
C ILE A 317 -2.62 8.53 13.59
N LEU A 318 -3.85 9.00 13.64
CA LEU A 318 -4.37 9.97 12.67
C LEU A 318 -3.67 11.32 12.77
N VAL A 319 -3.37 11.81 13.97
CA VAL A 319 -2.67 13.09 14.16
C VAL A 319 -1.20 13.00 13.73
N LEU A 320 -0.53 11.85 13.90
CA LEU A 320 0.81 11.63 13.34
C LEU A 320 0.80 11.62 11.81
N LYS A 321 -0.20 10.98 11.19
CA LYS A 321 -0.41 11.08 9.73
C LYS A 321 -0.61 12.53 9.28
N GLY A 322 -1.33 13.33 10.06
CA GLY A 322 -1.50 14.77 9.82
C GLY A 322 -0.21 15.57 9.92
N ALA A 323 0.67 15.22 10.87
CA ALA A 323 2.00 15.80 10.97
C ALA A 323 2.83 15.50 9.72
N ALA A 324 2.83 14.25 9.23
CA ALA A 324 3.49 13.88 7.97
C ALA A 324 2.93 14.67 6.77
N VAL A 325 1.60 14.84 6.69
CA VAL A 325 0.98 15.69 5.66
C VAL A 325 1.53 17.12 5.73
N ARG A 326 1.51 17.73 6.90
CA ARG A 326 1.92 19.13 7.10
C ARG A 326 3.37 19.39 6.71
N TYR A 327 4.28 18.51 7.14
CA TYR A 327 5.71 18.74 7.00
C TYR A 327 6.35 18.13 5.75
N VAL A 328 5.71 17.11 5.16
CA VAL A 328 6.32 16.36 4.05
C VAL A 328 5.49 16.41 2.78
N MET A 329 4.15 16.26 2.85
CA MET A 329 3.33 16.02 1.66
C MET A 329 2.69 17.28 1.07
N ALA A 330 2.38 18.28 1.90
CA ALA A 330 1.64 19.48 1.50
C ALA A 330 2.45 20.61 0.82
N PRO A 331 3.79 20.62 0.74
CA PRO A 331 4.51 21.70 0.08
C PRO A 331 4.11 21.81 -1.40
N ARG A 332 3.65 22.99 -1.82
CA ARG A 332 3.23 23.32 -3.21
C ARG A 332 4.36 23.18 -4.24
N GLU A 333 5.59 23.09 -3.78
CA GLU A 333 6.81 22.91 -4.59
C GLU A 333 6.75 21.65 -5.49
N HIS A 334 5.90 20.68 -5.16
CA HIS A 334 5.76 19.43 -5.92
C HIS A 334 4.77 19.49 -7.09
N GLU A 335 3.91 20.52 -7.21
CA GLU A 335 2.88 20.62 -8.26
C GLU A 335 3.42 20.49 -9.70
N PRO A 336 4.54 21.17 -10.08
CA PRO A 336 5.10 21.03 -11.44
C PRO A 336 5.63 19.62 -11.72
N VAL A 337 6.18 18.95 -10.70
CA VAL A 337 6.68 17.59 -10.80
C VAL A 337 5.52 16.62 -11.00
N TYR A 338 4.45 16.79 -10.24
CA TYR A 338 3.25 15.95 -10.36
C TYR A 338 2.56 16.09 -11.71
N LEU A 339 2.49 17.30 -12.26
CA LEU A 339 1.96 17.52 -13.60
C LEU A 339 2.78 16.78 -14.66
N ARG A 340 4.12 16.95 -14.63
CA ARG A 340 5.02 16.26 -15.56
C ARG A 340 4.88 14.74 -15.47
N GLN A 341 4.86 14.17 -14.27
CA GLN A 341 4.70 12.73 -14.07
C GLN A 341 3.41 12.20 -14.68
N ARG A 342 2.29 12.94 -14.56
CA ARG A 342 1.03 12.55 -15.21
C ARG A 342 1.11 12.63 -16.73
N THR A 343 1.72 13.70 -17.27
CA THR A 343 1.95 13.84 -18.71
C THR A 343 2.78 12.68 -19.24
N GLU A 344 3.87 12.31 -18.57
CA GLU A 344 4.70 11.16 -18.95
C GLU A 344 3.89 9.86 -19.05
N LEU A 345 2.93 9.63 -18.16
CA LEU A 345 2.10 8.42 -18.20
C LEU A 345 1.02 8.48 -19.29
N PHE A 346 0.44 9.66 -19.58
CA PHE A 346 -0.49 9.83 -20.69
C PHE A 346 0.21 9.60 -22.03
N ASP A 347 1.36 10.23 -22.24
CA ASP A 347 2.14 10.08 -23.47
C ASP A 347 2.57 8.62 -23.69
N LEU A 348 3.00 7.93 -22.60
CA LEU A 348 3.33 6.51 -22.66
C LEU A 348 2.12 5.64 -23.05
N ALA A 349 0.95 5.92 -22.50
CA ALA A 349 -0.26 5.17 -22.83
C ALA A 349 -0.61 5.33 -24.30
N ASP A 350 -0.61 6.56 -24.82
CA ASP A 350 -0.89 6.85 -26.22
C ASP A 350 0.13 6.18 -27.17
N ALA A 351 1.42 6.27 -26.84
CA ALA A 351 2.50 5.64 -27.61
C ALA A 351 2.38 4.11 -27.65
N LEU A 352 2.06 3.49 -26.50
CA LEU A 352 1.93 2.03 -26.40
C LEU A 352 0.65 1.53 -27.09
N VAL A 353 -0.47 2.21 -26.94
CA VAL A 353 -1.70 1.89 -27.69
C VAL A 353 -1.47 2.03 -29.19
N GLY A 354 -0.83 3.11 -29.65
CA GLY A 354 -0.56 3.36 -31.07
C GLY A 354 0.45 2.37 -31.69
N SER A 355 1.39 1.85 -30.89
CA SER A 355 2.39 0.88 -31.36
C SER A 355 1.93 -0.58 -31.34
N GLY A 356 0.82 -0.88 -30.67
CA GLY A 356 0.34 -2.24 -30.47
C GLY A 356 1.25 -3.04 -29.54
N ASP A 357 1.47 -4.32 -29.84
CA ASP A 357 2.30 -5.20 -29.01
C ASP A 357 3.82 -5.02 -29.15
N ARG A 358 4.27 -4.17 -30.09
CA ARG A 358 5.71 -4.07 -30.49
C ARG A 358 6.64 -3.62 -29.37
N HIS A 359 6.15 -2.77 -28.47
CA HIS A 359 6.95 -2.19 -27.39
C HIS A 359 6.58 -2.71 -25.99
N LEU A 360 5.57 -3.57 -25.93
CA LEU A 360 5.20 -4.21 -24.66
C LEU A 360 6.21 -5.30 -24.28
N GLU A 361 6.43 -5.49 -23.00
CA GLU A 361 7.17 -6.67 -22.50
C GLU A 361 6.42 -7.96 -22.85
N PRO A 362 7.12 -9.10 -23.02
CA PRO A 362 6.53 -10.33 -23.59
C PRO A 362 5.22 -10.77 -22.94
N ILE A 363 5.08 -10.63 -21.63
CA ILE A 363 3.86 -11.03 -20.90
C ILE A 363 2.66 -10.13 -21.27
N PHE A 364 2.88 -8.83 -21.41
CA PHE A 364 1.84 -7.87 -21.77
C PHE A 364 1.56 -7.88 -23.28
N ALA A 365 2.58 -8.13 -24.12
CA ALA A 365 2.42 -8.35 -25.54
C ALA A 365 1.56 -9.60 -25.82
N ASP A 366 1.75 -10.68 -25.07
CA ASP A 366 0.91 -11.88 -25.16
C ASP A 366 -0.55 -11.58 -24.74
N ALA A 367 -0.74 -10.81 -23.65
CA ALA A 367 -2.07 -10.39 -23.22
C ALA A 367 -2.76 -9.50 -24.27
N TRP A 368 -2.03 -8.56 -24.88
CA TRP A 368 -2.51 -7.72 -25.98
C TRP A 368 -3.00 -8.56 -27.18
N ARG A 369 -2.19 -9.53 -27.65
CA ARG A 369 -2.53 -10.39 -28.79
C ARG A 369 -3.73 -11.30 -28.51
N ARG A 370 -3.93 -11.71 -27.28
CA ARG A 370 -5.06 -12.55 -26.84
C ARG A 370 -6.32 -11.76 -26.54
N ALA A 371 -6.24 -10.42 -26.48
CA ALA A 371 -7.39 -9.59 -26.20
C ALA A 371 -8.40 -9.66 -27.36
N GLU A 372 -9.65 -9.89 -27.04
CA GLU A 372 -10.76 -10.00 -27.99
C GLU A 372 -11.18 -8.63 -28.53
N ASP A 373 -10.96 -7.56 -27.75
CA ASP A 373 -11.39 -6.20 -28.03
C ASP A 373 -10.36 -5.15 -27.61
N ASP A 374 -10.66 -3.89 -27.87
CA ASP A 374 -9.80 -2.76 -27.53
C ASP A 374 -9.74 -2.51 -26.01
N ALA A 375 -10.76 -2.92 -25.26
CA ALA A 375 -10.76 -2.84 -23.80
C ALA A 375 -9.69 -3.75 -23.20
N GLY A 376 -9.61 -5.00 -23.66
CA GLY A 376 -8.58 -5.95 -23.24
C GLY A 376 -7.16 -5.50 -23.67
N ARG A 377 -7.03 -4.88 -24.85
CA ARG A 377 -5.74 -4.29 -25.32
C ARG A 377 -5.32 -3.13 -24.42
N LEU A 378 -6.25 -2.22 -24.12
CA LEU A 378 -5.96 -1.11 -23.19
C LEU A 378 -5.59 -1.62 -21.80
N ARG A 379 -6.25 -2.69 -21.32
CA ARG A 379 -5.89 -3.32 -20.04
C ARG A 379 -4.44 -3.83 -20.04
N ALA A 380 -3.97 -4.44 -21.13
CA ALA A 380 -2.59 -4.89 -21.25
C ALA A 380 -1.57 -3.72 -21.19
N VAL A 381 -1.91 -2.56 -21.79
CA VAL A 381 -1.10 -1.34 -21.71
C VAL A 381 -1.08 -0.79 -20.28
N VAL A 382 -2.24 -0.70 -19.64
CA VAL A 382 -2.34 -0.24 -18.24
C VAL A 382 -1.53 -1.14 -17.30
N ASP A 383 -1.62 -2.47 -17.47
CA ASP A 383 -0.85 -3.46 -16.71
C ASP A 383 0.67 -3.28 -16.92
N GLN A 384 1.10 -3.02 -18.17
CA GLN A 384 2.50 -2.72 -18.49
C GLN A 384 2.98 -1.46 -17.77
N ILE A 385 2.24 -0.35 -17.89
CA ILE A 385 2.62 0.93 -17.27
C ILE A 385 2.65 0.79 -15.74
N ALA A 386 1.64 0.17 -15.14
CA ALA A 386 1.59 -0.06 -13.70
C ALA A 386 2.75 -0.92 -13.18
N SER A 387 3.32 -1.78 -14.03
CA SER A 387 4.46 -2.63 -13.70
C SER A 387 5.81 -1.93 -13.80
N LEU A 388 5.88 -0.73 -14.37
CA LEU A 388 7.12 0.04 -14.43
C LEU A 388 7.50 0.60 -13.06
N THR A 389 8.77 0.93 -12.89
CA THR A 389 9.28 1.77 -11.80
C THR A 389 9.29 3.23 -12.23
N ASP A 390 9.49 4.16 -11.30
CA ASP A 390 9.58 5.59 -11.63
C ASP A 390 10.69 5.88 -12.67
N THR A 391 11.84 5.23 -12.49
CA THR A 391 12.97 5.38 -13.41
C THR A 391 12.68 4.74 -14.76
N SER A 392 12.09 3.55 -14.80
CA SER A 392 11.78 2.89 -16.06
C SER A 392 10.67 3.61 -16.83
N ALA A 393 9.69 4.19 -16.15
CA ALA A 393 8.65 5.02 -16.79
C ALA A 393 9.27 6.22 -17.53
N ARG A 394 10.18 6.97 -16.88
CA ARG A 394 10.93 8.06 -17.53
C ARG A 394 11.77 7.59 -18.71
N THR A 395 12.48 6.47 -18.56
CA THR A 395 13.30 5.91 -19.62
C THR A 395 12.47 5.49 -20.83
N TRP A 396 11.31 4.87 -20.58
CA TRP A 396 10.40 4.47 -21.64
C TRP A 396 9.77 5.69 -22.33
N HIS A 397 9.35 6.70 -21.56
CA HIS A 397 8.84 7.94 -22.10
C HIS A 397 9.88 8.62 -23.00
N ALA A 398 11.13 8.78 -22.54
CA ALA A 398 12.20 9.35 -23.34
C ALA A 398 12.46 8.58 -24.65
N ARG A 399 12.36 7.25 -24.62
CA ARG A 399 12.57 6.38 -25.78
C ARG A 399 11.41 6.41 -26.76
N LEU A 400 10.16 6.40 -26.29
CA LEU A 400 8.97 6.23 -27.12
C LEU A 400 8.30 7.55 -27.52
N CYS A 401 8.46 8.59 -26.69
CA CYS A 401 7.80 9.88 -26.86
C CYS A 401 8.79 11.04 -27.02
N GLY A 402 10.10 10.81 -26.88
CA GLY A 402 11.14 11.82 -27.02
C GLY A 402 11.36 12.24 -28.49
N LEU A 403 12.04 13.39 -28.68
CA LEU A 403 12.32 13.94 -30.00
C LEU A 403 13.06 13.01 -30.98
N LEU A 404 13.74 11.98 -30.46
CA LEU A 404 14.46 10.96 -31.27
C LEU A 404 13.60 9.74 -31.65
N SER A 405 12.36 9.66 -31.20
CA SER A 405 11.43 8.56 -31.53
C SER A 405 10.78 8.69 -32.92
N GLN A 406 11.04 9.79 -33.63
CA GLN A 406 10.48 10.09 -34.96
C GLN A 406 11.45 9.80 -36.10
N VAL A 407 12.58 9.10 -35.86
CA VAL A 407 13.56 8.71 -36.88
C VAL A 407 13.50 7.22 -37.16
#